data_db24cabc7482638e4870b9ee6ed9e668
#
_entry.id   db24cabc7482638e4870b9ee6ed9e668
#
_cell.length_a   1.000
_cell.length_b   1.000
_cell.length_c   1.000
_cell.angle_alpha   90.00
_cell.angle_beta   90.00
_cell.angle_gamma   90.00
#
_symmetry.space_group_name_H-M   'P 1'
#
loop_
_entity.id
_entity.type
_entity.pdbx_description
1 polymer ?
#
loop_
_entity_poly.entity_id
_entity_poly.type
_entity_poly.pdbx_seq_one_letter_code
_entity_poly.pdbx_strand_id
1 'polypeptide(L)'
;TQIELYSPAKGLSAHQWFSARMVGLPWVQTIGASTGVIIAMTSPTSMEEPVNWARVMKHEFVHVLTLQQTNFNIPHWYTEALAVRSEGYPRPVEWNGLLLDRVPKGELKNLDNLSMGFIRAGSQANWNFAYCQSVLYAEYMVERFGEASLSKLLDAYRRNRTTDQAVPEVFGVDKADFEKGYRAYLDKVVADIRKTDDETEKKPNQIEKNYEKNKDDPQAAAEYAQLLMMIKKRDDARTIVDAVLEKHPKHPLAAYVSASMLVRDEK
;
A
#
# COMPACT_ATOMS: atom_id res chain seq x y z
N THR A 1 25.90 -3.80 -8.23
CA THR A 1 24.55 -3.43 -8.69
C THR A 1 24.64 -2.20 -9.58
N GLN A 2 24.05 -2.25 -10.77
CA GLN A 2 23.94 -1.14 -11.71
C GLN A 2 22.58 -0.47 -11.52
N ILE A 3 22.54 0.87 -11.63
CA ILE A 3 21.29 1.64 -11.58
C ILE A 3 21.08 2.27 -12.95
N GLU A 4 19.91 2.06 -13.54
CA GLU A 4 19.51 2.59 -14.85
C GLU A 4 18.30 3.51 -14.69
N LEU A 5 18.37 4.72 -15.24
CA LEU A 5 17.28 5.69 -15.24
C LEU A 5 16.70 5.83 -16.64
N TYR A 6 15.40 5.64 -16.78
CA TYR A 6 14.69 5.65 -18.05
C TYR A 6 13.94 6.98 -18.24
N SER A 7 14.13 7.59 -19.41
CA SER A 7 13.43 8.79 -19.86
C SER A 7 12.41 8.47 -20.94
N PRO A 8 11.49 9.39 -21.30
CA PRO A 8 10.55 9.20 -22.39
C PRO A 8 11.24 8.82 -23.70
N ALA A 9 10.69 7.87 -24.43
CA ALA A 9 11.23 7.42 -25.71
C ALA A 9 10.12 6.93 -26.66
N LYS A 10 10.32 7.15 -27.97
CA LYS A 10 9.44 6.64 -29.03
C LYS A 10 7.95 7.03 -28.89
N GLY A 11 7.68 8.25 -28.41
CA GLY A 11 6.30 8.73 -28.22
C GLY A 11 5.57 8.15 -27.00
N LEU A 12 6.24 7.36 -26.18
CA LEU A 12 5.74 6.87 -24.90
C LEU A 12 6.25 7.76 -23.77
N SER A 13 5.46 7.93 -22.72
CA SER A 13 5.95 8.51 -21.47
C SER A 13 7.08 7.63 -20.89
N ALA A 14 7.91 8.20 -20.04
CA ALA A 14 8.98 7.44 -19.37
C ALA A 14 8.43 6.18 -18.70
N HIS A 15 7.31 6.32 -18.04
CA HIS A 15 6.61 5.25 -17.35
C HIS A 15 6.12 4.15 -18.31
N GLN A 16 5.43 4.51 -19.40
CA GLN A 16 4.95 3.53 -20.38
C GLN A 16 6.11 2.80 -21.08
N TRP A 17 7.15 3.53 -21.44
CA TRP A 17 8.36 2.95 -22.01
C TRP A 17 9.02 1.95 -21.06
N PHE A 18 9.15 2.33 -19.80
CA PHE A 18 9.75 1.49 -18.76
C PHE A 18 8.93 0.22 -18.53
N SER A 19 7.61 0.34 -18.33
CA SER A 19 6.72 -0.79 -18.11
C SER A 19 6.70 -1.77 -19.30
N ALA A 20 6.68 -1.27 -20.51
CA ALA A 20 6.74 -2.11 -21.72
C ALA A 20 8.10 -2.83 -21.84
N ARG A 21 9.20 -2.15 -21.52
CA ARG A 21 10.57 -2.64 -21.74
C ARG A 21 11.02 -3.62 -20.64
N MET A 22 10.73 -3.30 -19.38
CA MET A 22 11.27 -4.02 -18.22
C MET A 22 10.29 -5.03 -17.66
N VAL A 23 8.99 -4.73 -17.66
CA VAL A 23 7.96 -5.56 -17.02
C VAL A 23 7.19 -6.38 -18.07
N GLY A 24 7.13 -5.91 -19.31
CA GLY A 24 6.35 -6.55 -20.37
C GLY A 24 4.84 -6.30 -20.28
N LEU A 25 4.41 -5.47 -19.32
CA LEU A 25 3.01 -5.15 -19.06
C LEU A 25 2.81 -3.63 -19.17
N PRO A 26 2.63 -3.07 -20.39
CA PRO A 26 2.61 -1.62 -20.60
C PRO A 26 1.46 -0.88 -19.92
N TRP A 27 0.43 -1.61 -19.49
CA TRP A 27 -0.73 -1.08 -18.77
C TRP A 27 -0.51 -1.03 -17.24
N VAL A 28 0.54 -1.68 -16.73
CA VAL A 28 0.88 -1.61 -15.31
C VAL A 28 1.70 -0.35 -15.05
N GLN A 29 1.30 0.41 -14.03
CA GLN A 29 2.04 1.60 -13.61
C GLN A 29 3.26 1.20 -12.78
N THR A 30 4.34 0.80 -13.46
CA THR A 30 5.60 0.43 -12.85
C THR A 30 6.58 1.60 -12.90
N ILE A 31 7.16 1.96 -11.78
CA ILE A 31 8.12 3.06 -11.62
C ILE A 31 9.53 2.53 -11.46
N GLY A 32 9.67 1.36 -10.84
CA GLY A 32 10.93 0.66 -10.64
C GLY A 32 10.80 -0.83 -10.98
N ALA A 33 11.92 -1.48 -11.23
CA ALA A 33 12.05 -2.93 -11.32
C ALA A 33 13.49 -3.34 -11.04
N SER A 34 13.69 -4.53 -10.49
CA SER A 34 14.99 -5.10 -10.24
C SER A 34 15.14 -6.49 -10.86
N THR A 35 16.32 -6.76 -11.41
CA THR A 35 16.72 -8.11 -11.86
C THR A 35 17.58 -8.84 -10.82
N GLY A 36 17.79 -8.25 -9.65
CA GLY A 36 18.74 -8.75 -8.65
C GLY A 36 20.17 -8.26 -8.85
N VAL A 37 20.52 -7.73 -10.01
CA VAL A 37 21.83 -7.13 -10.33
C VAL A 37 21.73 -5.73 -10.90
N ILE A 38 20.59 -5.41 -11.53
CA ILE A 38 20.25 -4.10 -12.09
C ILE A 38 19.01 -3.58 -11.36
N ILE A 39 19.06 -2.32 -10.95
CA ILE A 39 17.87 -1.56 -10.55
C ILE A 39 17.56 -0.61 -11.71
N ALA A 40 16.40 -0.74 -12.29
CA ALA A 40 15.90 0.13 -13.33
C ALA A 40 14.75 0.99 -12.79
N MET A 41 14.76 2.29 -13.05
CA MET A 41 13.75 3.23 -12.57
C MET A 41 13.37 4.22 -13.65
N THR A 42 12.13 4.68 -13.62
CA THR A 42 11.73 5.87 -14.36
C THR A 42 12.46 7.09 -13.79
N SER A 43 13.00 7.94 -14.66
CA SER A 43 13.68 9.17 -14.23
C SER A 43 12.71 10.06 -13.43
N PRO A 44 13.09 10.51 -12.23
CA PRO A 44 12.23 11.39 -11.42
C PRO A 44 11.80 12.67 -12.13
N THR A 45 12.68 13.20 -13.02
CA THR A 45 12.43 14.42 -13.80
C THR A 45 11.49 14.20 -14.98
N SER A 46 11.12 12.94 -15.28
CA SER A 46 10.27 12.56 -16.40
C SER A 46 8.87 12.12 -15.95
N MET A 47 8.56 12.26 -14.66
CA MET A 47 7.26 11.93 -14.09
C MET A 47 6.38 13.19 -14.07
N GLU A 48 5.11 13.03 -14.47
CA GLU A 48 4.13 14.13 -14.40
C GLU A 48 3.75 14.48 -12.97
N GLU A 49 3.69 13.49 -12.09
CA GLU A 49 3.43 13.66 -10.67
C GLU A 49 4.70 13.36 -9.86
N PRO A 50 4.97 14.12 -8.79
CA PRO A 50 6.12 13.86 -7.93
C PRO A 50 6.08 12.47 -7.30
N VAL A 51 7.17 11.72 -7.43
CA VAL A 51 7.31 10.39 -6.85
C VAL A 51 8.44 10.39 -5.84
N ASN A 52 8.22 9.75 -4.70
CA ASN A 52 9.28 9.50 -3.74
C ASN A 52 10.26 8.46 -4.29
N TRP A 53 11.17 8.91 -5.13
CA TRP A 53 12.17 8.05 -5.80
C TRP A 53 13.08 7.31 -4.81
N ALA A 54 13.35 7.89 -3.63
CA ALA A 54 14.16 7.25 -2.61
C ALA A 54 13.44 6.04 -2.01
N ARG A 55 12.10 6.12 -1.85
CA ARG A 55 11.25 4.99 -1.47
C ARG A 55 11.29 3.88 -2.52
N VAL A 56 11.12 4.24 -3.81
CA VAL A 56 11.20 3.28 -4.92
C VAL A 56 12.58 2.64 -4.98
N MET A 57 13.65 3.43 -4.88
CA MET A 57 15.03 2.92 -4.85
C MET A 57 15.24 1.92 -3.71
N LYS A 58 14.73 2.22 -2.51
CA LYS A 58 14.80 1.31 -1.35
C LYS A 58 14.07 -0.01 -1.62
N HIS A 59 12.88 0.06 -2.21
CA HIS A 59 12.08 -1.10 -2.62
C HIS A 59 12.88 -1.99 -3.58
N GLU A 60 13.37 -1.41 -4.66
CA GLU A 60 14.15 -2.14 -5.68
C GLU A 60 15.46 -2.72 -5.13
N PHE A 61 16.09 -2.02 -4.18
CA PHE A 61 17.32 -2.50 -3.54
C PHE A 61 17.05 -3.73 -2.67
N VAL A 62 15.87 -3.83 -2.03
CA VAL A 62 15.48 -5.04 -1.29
C VAL A 62 15.36 -6.24 -2.23
N HIS A 63 14.85 -6.06 -3.45
CA HIS A 63 14.87 -7.12 -4.44
C HIS A 63 16.29 -7.59 -4.78
N VAL A 64 17.24 -6.66 -4.95
CA VAL A 64 18.65 -7.03 -5.17
C VAL A 64 19.17 -7.92 -4.03
N LEU A 65 18.92 -7.51 -2.78
CA LEU A 65 19.39 -8.25 -1.61
C LEU A 65 18.72 -9.63 -1.51
N THR A 66 17.41 -9.70 -1.60
CA THR A 66 16.64 -10.94 -1.39
C THR A 66 16.86 -11.95 -2.52
N LEU A 67 16.96 -11.50 -3.77
CA LEU A 67 17.28 -12.35 -4.91
C LEU A 67 18.70 -12.92 -4.80
N GLN A 68 19.70 -12.11 -4.50
CA GLN A 68 21.08 -12.58 -4.34
C GLN A 68 21.23 -13.48 -3.10
N GLN A 69 20.64 -13.12 -1.98
CA GLN A 69 20.72 -13.88 -0.74
C GLN A 69 20.14 -15.29 -0.91
N THR A 70 19.12 -15.44 -1.75
CA THR A 70 18.43 -16.72 -1.98
C THR A 70 18.92 -17.45 -3.23
N ASN A 71 19.98 -16.99 -3.89
CA ASN A 71 20.43 -17.51 -5.18
C ASN A 71 19.29 -17.54 -6.22
N PHE A 72 18.43 -16.50 -6.21
CA PHE A 72 17.27 -16.36 -7.09
C PHE A 72 16.15 -17.40 -6.88
N ASN A 73 16.13 -18.11 -5.75
CA ASN A 73 15.10 -19.10 -5.45
C ASN A 73 13.91 -18.54 -4.66
N ILE A 74 13.93 -17.27 -4.30
CA ILE A 74 12.81 -16.63 -3.59
C ILE A 74 11.57 -16.56 -4.48
N PRO A 75 10.37 -16.94 -3.99
CA PRO A 75 9.13 -16.70 -4.72
C PRO A 75 8.87 -15.22 -4.93
N HIS A 76 8.30 -14.84 -6.08
CA HIS A 76 8.04 -13.44 -6.42
C HIS A 76 7.20 -12.73 -5.35
N TRP A 77 6.11 -13.35 -4.89
CA TRP A 77 5.27 -12.76 -3.84
C TRP A 77 6.07 -12.41 -2.57
N TYR A 78 7.07 -13.21 -2.24
CA TYR A 78 7.81 -13.04 -0.99
C TYR A 78 8.84 -11.90 -1.08
N THR A 79 9.54 -11.78 -2.21
CA THR A 79 10.41 -10.62 -2.43
C THR A 79 9.63 -9.31 -2.46
N GLU A 80 8.43 -9.29 -3.03
CA GLU A 80 7.53 -8.13 -3.00
C GLU A 80 7.05 -7.81 -1.58
N ALA A 81 6.66 -8.81 -0.81
CA ALA A 81 6.27 -8.63 0.59
C ALA A 81 7.35 -7.94 1.42
N LEU A 82 8.60 -8.39 1.28
CA LEU A 82 9.75 -7.83 1.98
C LEU A 82 10.11 -6.42 1.48
N ALA A 83 10.02 -6.18 0.18
CA ALA A 83 10.29 -4.89 -0.43
C ALA A 83 9.30 -3.83 0.06
N VAL A 84 7.99 -4.08 -0.05
CA VAL A 84 6.96 -3.14 0.43
C VAL A 84 7.05 -2.92 1.94
N ARG A 85 7.22 -4.00 2.73
CA ARG A 85 7.41 -3.88 4.18
C ARG A 85 8.61 -2.98 4.54
N SER A 86 9.70 -3.09 3.79
CA SER A 86 10.92 -2.30 4.02
C SER A 86 10.73 -0.81 3.77
N GLU A 87 9.77 -0.42 2.96
CA GLU A 87 9.47 0.99 2.69
C GLU A 87 9.12 1.76 3.96
N GLY A 88 8.53 1.08 4.96
CA GLY A 88 8.21 1.66 6.27
C GLY A 88 6.97 2.56 6.26
N TYR A 89 6.12 2.45 5.25
CA TYR A 89 4.86 3.17 5.14
C TYR A 89 3.68 2.29 5.53
N PRO A 90 2.60 2.86 6.05
CA PRO A 90 1.37 2.13 6.29
C PRO A 90 0.79 1.62 4.97
N ARG A 91 -0.01 0.56 5.06
CA ARG A 91 -0.73 0.00 3.92
C ARG A 91 -1.57 1.07 3.22
N PRO A 92 -1.52 1.18 1.87
CA PRO A 92 -2.36 2.09 1.11
C PRO A 92 -3.84 1.90 1.43
N VAL A 93 -4.55 3.02 1.65
CA VAL A 93 -5.97 2.99 2.03
C VAL A 93 -6.83 2.35 0.94
N GLU A 94 -6.43 2.50 -0.32
CA GLU A 94 -7.11 1.89 -1.48
C GLU A 94 -7.16 0.36 -1.41
N TRP A 95 -6.22 -0.26 -0.70
CA TRP A 95 -6.22 -1.71 -0.49
C TRP A 95 -7.31 -2.17 0.47
N ASN A 96 -7.81 -1.30 1.34
CA ASN A 96 -8.91 -1.62 2.23
C ASN A 96 -10.18 -1.99 1.45
N GLY A 97 -10.51 -1.24 0.38
CA GLY A 97 -11.63 -1.56 -0.51
C GLY A 97 -11.50 -2.94 -1.17
N LEU A 98 -10.29 -3.31 -1.60
CA LEU A 98 -10.02 -4.64 -2.17
C LEU A 98 -10.20 -5.75 -1.13
N LEU A 99 -9.76 -5.52 0.12
CA LEU A 99 -9.92 -6.49 1.21
C LEU A 99 -11.40 -6.67 1.59
N LEU A 100 -12.13 -5.56 1.75
CA LEU A 100 -13.56 -5.58 2.09
C LEU A 100 -14.41 -6.30 1.03
N ASP A 101 -14.01 -6.20 -0.24
CA ASP A 101 -14.71 -6.83 -1.35
C ASP A 101 -14.35 -8.32 -1.49
N ARG A 102 -13.06 -8.67 -1.51
CA ARG A 102 -12.57 -10.00 -1.94
C ARG A 102 -12.46 -11.02 -0.82
N VAL A 103 -12.08 -10.60 0.39
CA VAL A 103 -11.89 -11.54 1.50
C VAL A 103 -13.19 -12.27 1.85
N PRO A 104 -14.34 -11.59 2.00
CA PRO A 104 -15.62 -12.28 2.28
C PRO A 104 -16.06 -13.23 1.18
N LYS A 105 -15.73 -12.93 -0.08
CA LYS A 105 -16.05 -13.78 -1.24
C LYS A 105 -15.12 -14.98 -1.41
N GLY A 106 -14.04 -15.03 -0.67
CA GLY A 106 -13.02 -16.07 -0.85
C GLY A 106 -12.17 -15.91 -2.11
N GLU A 107 -12.18 -14.74 -2.74
CA GLU A 107 -11.42 -14.42 -3.96
C GLU A 107 -9.95 -14.12 -3.63
N LEU A 108 -9.26 -15.10 -3.04
CA LEU A 108 -7.88 -14.97 -2.58
C LEU A 108 -6.95 -15.90 -3.36
N LYS A 109 -5.72 -15.51 -3.41
CA LYS A 109 -4.62 -16.38 -3.85
C LYS A 109 -3.95 -17.00 -2.63
N ASN A 110 -3.55 -18.26 -2.77
CA ASN A 110 -2.73 -18.98 -1.80
C ASN A 110 -1.25 -18.94 -2.20
N LEU A 111 -0.38 -19.48 -1.37
CA LEU A 111 1.08 -19.50 -1.63
C LEU A 111 1.47 -20.17 -2.93
N ASP A 112 0.65 -21.10 -3.49
CA ASP A 112 0.94 -21.78 -4.74
C ASP A 112 0.75 -20.89 -5.97
N ASN A 113 -0.16 -19.92 -5.88
CA ASN A 113 -0.56 -19.14 -7.04
C ASN A 113 -0.43 -17.61 -6.84
N LEU A 114 0.02 -17.15 -5.67
CA LEU A 114 0.13 -15.72 -5.39
C LEU A 114 1.12 -15.01 -6.34
N SER A 115 2.24 -15.64 -6.66
CA SER A 115 3.20 -15.11 -7.65
C SER A 115 2.57 -14.88 -9.04
N MET A 116 1.56 -15.67 -9.40
CA MET A 116 0.83 -15.48 -10.67
C MET A 116 0.01 -14.17 -10.68
N GLY A 117 -0.29 -13.62 -9.51
CA GLY A 117 -0.92 -12.30 -9.38
C GLY A 117 -0.06 -11.15 -9.93
N PHE A 118 1.25 -11.35 -10.00
CA PHE A 118 2.20 -10.40 -10.61
C PHE A 118 2.45 -10.72 -12.09
N ILE A 119 2.57 -11.99 -12.45
CA ILE A 119 2.93 -12.42 -13.81
C ILE A 119 1.74 -12.33 -14.77
N ARG A 120 0.54 -12.62 -14.28
CA ARG A 120 -0.72 -12.68 -15.07
C ARG A 120 -1.84 -11.95 -14.32
N ALA A 121 -1.60 -10.72 -13.95
CA ALA A 121 -2.54 -9.95 -13.15
C ALA A 121 -3.91 -9.69 -13.82
N GLY A 122 -3.93 -9.52 -15.14
CA GLY A 122 -5.14 -9.25 -15.91
C GLY A 122 -5.75 -7.84 -15.71
N SER A 123 -5.46 -7.18 -14.59
CA SER A 123 -5.87 -5.80 -14.30
C SER A 123 -4.99 -5.15 -13.24
N GLN A 124 -4.98 -3.81 -13.18
CA GLN A 124 -4.28 -3.07 -12.14
C GLN A 124 -4.79 -3.42 -10.73
N ALA A 125 -6.10 -3.61 -10.57
CA ALA A 125 -6.69 -4.00 -9.29
C ALA A 125 -6.20 -5.38 -8.82
N ASN A 126 -6.04 -6.35 -9.73
CA ASN A 126 -5.49 -7.66 -9.41
C ASN A 126 -4.00 -7.59 -9.06
N TRP A 127 -3.25 -6.74 -9.76
CA TRP A 127 -1.85 -6.45 -9.46
C TRP A 127 -1.70 -5.87 -8.05
N ASN A 128 -2.45 -4.81 -7.74
CA ASN A 128 -2.45 -4.17 -6.43
C ASN A 128 -2.86 -5.16 -5.32
N PHE A 129 -3.81 -6.04 -5.62
CA PHE A 129 -4.25 -7.04 -4.65
C PHE A 129 -3.19 -8.13 -4.39
N ALA A 130 -2.37 -8.46 -5.38
CA ALA A 130 -1.23 -9.37 -5.17
C ALA A 130 -0.20 -8.74 -4.22
N TYR A 131 0.12 -7.46 -4.36
CA TYR A 131 0.95 -6.72 -3.39
C TYR A 131 0.32 -6.74 -1.99
N CYS A 132 -0.96 -6.39 -1.90
CA CYS A 132 -1.69 -6.37 -0.64
C CYS A 132 -1.61 -7.71 0.08
N GLN A 133 -1.94 -8.82 -0.61
CA GLN A 133 -1.86 -10.16 -0.03
C GLN A 133 -0.43 -10.54 0.38
N SER A 134 0.57 -10.20 -0.42
CA SER A 134 1.97 -10.51 -0.14
C SER A 134 2.43 -9.85 1.16
N VAL A 135 2.14 -8.57 1.33
CA VAL A 135 2.46 -7.83 2.57
C VAL A 135 1.73 -8.43 3.78
N LEU A 136 0.44 -8.75 3.63
CA LEU A 136 -0.35 -9.32 4.71
C LEU A 136 0.12 -10.73 5.10
N TYR A 137 0.68 -11.52 4.18
CA TYR A 137 1.38 -12.76 4.54
C TYR A 137 2.60 -12.48 5.42
N ALA A 138 3.42 -11.48 5.10
CA ALA A 138 4.57 -11.13 5.93
C ALA A 138 4.14 -10.59 7.30
N GLU A 139 3.09 -9.78 7.37
CA GLU A 139 2.52 -9.29 8.63
C GLU A 139 1.97 -10.44 9.49
N TYR A 140 1.24 -11.37 8.90
CA TYR A 140 0.77 -12.60 9.56
C TYR A 140 1.91 -13.44 10.11
N MET A 141 2.98 -13.63 9.34
CA MET A 141 4.17 -14.36 9.80
C MET A 141 4.78 -13.69 11.03
N VAL A 142 4.91 -12.37 10.99
CA VAL A 142 5.48 -11.61 12.10
C VAL A 142 4.56 -11.66 13.34
N GLU A 143 3.25 -11.46 13.17
CA GLU A 143 2.29 -11.49 14.28
C GLU A 143 2.27 -12.85 14.98
N ARG A 144 2.28 -13.93 14.20
CA ARG A 144 2.11 -15.27 14.74
C ARG A 144 3.42 -15.95 15.14
N PHE A 145 4.50 -15.72 14.41
CA PHE A 145 5.75 -16.47 14.54
C PHE A 145 6.96 -15.59 14.86
N GLY A 146 6.76 -14.27 14.98
CA GLY A 146 7.78 -13.28 15.30
C GLY A 146 8.61 -12.83 14.08
N GLU A 147 9.28 -11.69 14.23
CA GLU A 147 10.05 -11.03 13.16
C GLU A 147 11.12 -11.94 12.55
N ALA A 148 11.79 -12.76 13.36
CA ALA A 148 12.82 -13.68 12.90
C ALA A 148 12.32 -14.74 11.90
N SER A 149 11.00 -14.97 11.80
CA SER A 149 10.41 -15.91 10.84
C SER A 149 10.67 -15.50 9.40
N LEU A 150 10.72 -14.20 9.11
CA LEU A 150 11.02 -13.70 7.77
C LEU A 150 12.44 -14.08 7.32
N SER A 151 13.44 -13.86 8.15
CA SER A 151 14.83 -14.27 7.81
C SER A 151 15.01 -15.78 7.73
N LYS A 152 14.31 -16.55 8.57
CA LYS A 152 14.34 -18.02 8.51
C LYS A 152 13.74 -18.54 7.20
N LEU A 153 12.66 -17.92 6.72
CA LEU A 153 12.04 -18.30 5.45
C LEU A 153 12.95 -17.95 4.25
N LEU A 154 13.63 -16.78 4.28
CA LEU A 154 14.67 -16.46 3.30
C LEU A 154 15.79 -17.50 3.29
N ASP A 155 16.26 -17.93 4.46
CA ASP A 155 17.31 -18.93 4.57
C ASP A 155 16.85 -20.30 4.06
N ALA A 156 15.59 -20.68 4.24
CA ALA A 156 15.03 -21.90 3.66
C ALA A 156 15.06 -21.85 2.12
N TYR A 157 14.64 -20.73 1.51
CA TYR A 157 14.75 -20.56 0.06
C TYR A 157 16.20 -20.53 -0.42
N ARG A 158 17.13 -19.94 0.32
CA ARG A 158 18.57 -20.02 0.02
C ARG A 158 19.07 -21.47 -0.06
N ARG A 159 18.51 -22.35 0.75
CA ARG A 159 18.81 -23.80 0.74
C ARG A 159 17.99 -24.60 -0.28
N ASN A 160 17.40 -23.94 -1.27
CA ASN A 160 16.56 -24.56 -2.31
C ASN A 160 15.32 -25.29 -1.78
N ARG A 161 14.77 -24.87 -0.65
CA ARG A 161 13.49 -25.39 -0.19
C ARG A 161 12.37 -24.87 -1.08
N THR A 162 11.47 -25.75 -1.51
CA THR A 162 10.17 -25.31 -2.06
C THR A 162 9.30 -24.70 -0.96
N THR A 163 8.25 -23.98 -1.31
CA THR A 163 7.30 -23.43 -0.32
C THR A 163 6.69 -24.52 0.54
N ASP A 164 6.37 -25.70 -0.03
CA ASP A 164 5.84 -26.85 0.70
C ASP A 164 6.82 -27.42 1.74
N GLN A 165 8.12 -27.28 1.49
CA GLN A 165 9.16 -27.70 2.44
C GLN A 165 9.50 -26.59 3.43
N ALA A 166 9.56 -25.35 2.98
CA ALA A 166 9.96 -24.21 3.80
C ALA A 166 8.93 -23.87 4.88
N VAL A 167 7.64 -23.93 4.57
CA VAL A 167 6.58 -23.61 5.53
C VAL A 167 6.63 -24.51 6.76
N PRO A 168 6.58 -25.85 6.66
CA PRO A 168 6.67 -26.69 7.85
C PRO A 168 8.02 -26.60 8.56
N GLU A 169 9.12 -26.44 7.82
CA GLU A 169 10.46 -26.31 8.40
C GLU A 169 10.59 -25.03 9.26
N VAL A 170 10.03 -23.92 8.80
CA VAL A 170 10.21 -22.62 9.44
C VAL A 170 9.16 -22.34 10.52
N PHE A 171 7.91 -22.71 10.25
CA PHE A 171 6.77 -22.34 11.11
C PHE A 171 6.29 -23.50 12.02
N GLY A 172 6.75 -24.73 11.81
CA GLY A 172 6.35 -25.88 12.60
C GLY A 172 4.90 -26.33 12.38
N VAL A 173 4.26 -25.88 11.31
CA VAL A 173 2.88 -26.23 10.91
C VAL A 173 2.87 -26.62 9.43
N ASP A 174 1.97 -27.48 9.01
CA ASP A 174 1.84 -27.77 7.59
C ASP A 174 1.29 -26.57 6.80
N LYS A 175 1.44 -26.61 5.47
CA LYS A 175 1.02 -25.49 4.60
C LYS A 175 -0.49 -25.23 4.67
N ALA A 176 -1.30 -26.28 4.83
CA ALA A 176 -2.75 -26.12 4.90
C ALA A 176 -3.18 -25.39 6.20
N ASP A 177 -2.57 -25.74 7.32
CA ASP A 177 -2.81 -25.06 8.60
C ASP A 177 -2.24 -23.64 8.59
N PHE A 178 -1.12 -23.41 7.93
CA PHE A 178 -0.57 -22.08 7.73
C PHE A 178 -1.54 -21.20 6.93
N GLU A 179 -2.05 -21.69 5.80
CA GLU A 179 -3.03 -20.98 4.96
C GLU A 179 -4.35 -20.71 5.69
N LYS A 180 -4.82 -21.68 6.49
CA LYS A 180 -6.00 -21.50 7.34
C LYS A 180 -5.78 -20.39 8.38
N GLY A 181 -4.60 -20.35 8.99
CA GLY A 181 -4.23 -19.30 9.93
C GLY A 181 -4.15 -17.93 9.26
N TYR A 182 -3.60 -17.85 8.05
CA TYR A 182 -3.58 -16.63 7.26
C TYR A 182 -4.99 -16.14 6.91
N ARG A 183 -5.89 -17.04 6.55
CA ARG A 183 -7.29 -16.71 6.29
C ARG A 183 -7.96 -16.08 7.53
N ALA A 184 -7.78 -16.70 8.69
CA ALA A 184 -8.32 -16.14 9.95
C ALA A 184 -7.73 -14.76 10.27
N TYR A 185 -6.43 -14.55 9.96
CA TYR A 185 -5.79 -13.24 10.06
C TYR A 185 -6.43 -12.20 9.13
N LEU A 186 -6.73 -12.56 7.88
CA LEU A 186 -7.41 -11.66 6.94
C LEU A 186 -8.82 -11.30 7.40
N ASP A 187 -9.57 -12.27 7.95
CA ASP A 187 -10.90 -12.02 8.49
C ASP A 187 -10.85 -11.00 9.66
N LYS A 188 -9.82 -11.09 10.52
CA LYS A 188 -9.56 -10.10 11.57
C LYS A 188 -9.22 -8.73 10.97
N VAL A 189 -8.34 -8.66 9.98
CA VAL A 189 -7.99 -7.40 9.29
C VAL A 189 -9.23 -6.73 8.70
N VAL A 190 -10.11 -7.50 8.06
CA VAL A 190 -11.38 -6.98 7.50
C VAL A 190 -12.32 -6.48 8.59
N ALA A 191 -12.41 -7.20 9.71
CA ALA A 191 -13.22 -6.78 10.86
C ALA A 191 -12.71 -5.47 11.46
N ASP A 192 -11.39 -5.32 11.59
CA ASP A 192 -10.74 -4.11 12.11
C ASP A 192 -10.96 -2.91 11.16
N ILE A 193 -10.88 -3.11 9.83
CA ILE A 193 -11.20 -2.06 8.84
C ILE A 193 -12.64 -1.61 9.02
N ARG A 194 -13.61 -2.53 9.05
CA ARG A 194 -15.03 -2.19 9.22
C ARG A 194 -15.30 -1.43 10.51
N LYS A 195 -14.67 -1.86 11.60
CA LYS A 195 -14.79 -1.17 12.89
C LYS A 195 -14.25 0.26 12.83
N THR A 196 -13.10 0.45 12.19
CA THR A 196 -12.50 1.78 12.02
C THR A 196 -13.37 2.67 11.14
N ASP A 197 -13.93 2.13 10.05
CA ASP A 197 -14.85 2.86 9.18
C ASP A 197 -16.12 3.26 9.94
N ASP A 198 -16.71 2.35 10.72
CA ASP A 198 -17.89 2.64 11.55
C ASP A 198 -17.62 3.70 12.63
N GLU A 199 -16.42 3.69 13.23
CA GLU A 199 -16.00 4.67 14.23
C GLU A 199 -15.66 6.04 13.62
N THR A 200 -15.13 6.07 12.39
CA THR A 200 -14.76 7.31 11.68
C THR A 200 -15.88 7.91 10.85
N GLU A 201 -16.84 7.12 10.34
CA GLU A 201 -18.04 7.61 9.68
C GLU A 201 -19.05 8.16 10.68
N LYS A 202 -18.76 9.31 11.27
CA LYS A 202 -19.82 10.12 11.88
C LYS A 202 -20.80 10.47 10.77
N LYS A 203 -22.06 10.02 10.89
CA LYS A 203 -23.09 10.36 9.89
C LYS A 203 -23.13 11.87 9.70
N PRO A 204 -23.25 12.41 8.49
CA PRO A 204 -23.25 13.85 8.22
C PRO A 204 -24.14 14.65 9.19
N ASN A 205 -25.34 14.12 9.47
CA ASN A 205 -26.29 14.73 10.43
C ASN A 205 -25.77 14.77 11.88
N GLN A 206 -24.87 13.87 12.28
CA GLN A 206 -24.28 13.87 13.62
C GLN A 206 -23.16 14.87 13.72
N ILE A 207 -22.38 15.05 12.65
CA ILE A 207 -21.33 16.07 12.55
C ILE A 207 -21.94 17.47 12.63
N GLU A 208 -22.97 17.71 11.82
CA GLU A 208 -23.70 18.99 11.83
C GLU A 208 -24.32 19.29 13.20
N LYS A 209 -25.04 18.34 13.78
CA LYS A 209 -25.64 18.48 15.13
C LYS A 209 -24.59 18.68 16.22
N ASN A 210 -23.41 18.01 16.10
CA ASN A 210 -22.33 18.20 17.05
C ASN A 210 -21.77 19.62 16.96
N TYR A 211 -21.56 20.13 15.74
CA TYR A 211 -21.12 21.50 15.53
C TYR A 211 -22.14 22.53 16.03
N GLU A 212 -23.43 22.34 15.74
CA GLU A 212 -24.50 23.24 16.22
C GLU A 212 -24.53 23.36 17.75
N LYS A 213 -24.28 22.26 18.46
CA LYS A 213 -24.24 22.23 19.93
C LYS A 213 -22.93 22.76 20.52
N ASN A 214 -21.82 22.63 19.80
CA ASN A 214 -20.47 22.88 20.28
C ASN A 214 -19.72 23.80 19.31
N LYS A 215 -20.29 24.97 18.97
CA LYS A 215 -19.72 25.89 17.97
C LYS A 215 -18.33 26.40 18.31
N ASP A 216 -17.99 26.46 19.60
CA ASP A 216 -16.70 26.93 20.11
C ASP A 216 -15.66 25.78 20.21
N ASP A 217 -16.06 24.52 19.97
CA ASP A 217 -15.13 23.41 19.93
C ASP A 217 -14.39 23.38 18.57
N PRO A 218 -13.06 23.61 18.55
CA PRO A 218 -12.31 23.65 17.30
C PRO A 218 -12.31 22.31 16.55
N GLN A 219 -12.45 21.19 17.24
CA GLN A 219 -12.53 19.88 16.61
C GLN A 219 -13.87 19.68 15.91
N ALA A 220 -14.99 20.03 16.57
CA ALA A 220 -16.32 19.94 15.96
C ALA A 220 -16.44 20.88 14.74
N ALA A 221 -15.89 22.08 14.83
CA ALA A 221 -15.86 23.04 13.73
C ALA A 221 -15.02 22.54 12.54
N ALA A 222 -13.83 21.97 12.79
CA ALA A 222 -12.98 21.42 11.74
C ALA A 222 -13.60 20.17 11.07
N GLU A 223 -14.27 19.30 11.82
CA GLU A 223 -15.01 18.15 11.29
C GLU A 223 -16.17 18.60 10.39
N TYR A 224 -16.91 19.63 10.81
CA TYR A 224 -18.00 20.18 10.01
C TYR A 224 -17.51 20.88 8.74
N ALA A 225 -16.41 21.64 8.82
CA ALA A 225 -15.77 22.21 7.64
C ALA A 225 -15.30 21.14 6.65
N GLN A 226 -14.75 20.03 7.13
CA GLN A 226 -14.38 18.88 6.28
C GLN A 226 -15.61 18.29 5.58
N LEU A 227 -16.73 18.12 6.28
CA LEU A 227 -18.01 17.68 5.70
C LEU A 227 -18.48 18.63 4.60
N LEU A 228 -18.43 19.95 4.84
CA LEU A 228 -18.82 20.98 3.87
C LEU A 228 -17.96 20.91 2.60
N MET A 229 -16.66 20.62 2.73
CA MET A 229 -15.77 20.37 1.59
C MET A 229 -16.22 19.15 0.77
N MET A 230 -16.60 18.05 1.42
CA MET A 230 -17.06 16.82 0.74
C MET A 230 -18.35 17.06 -0.06
N ILE A 231 -19.26 17.89 0.46
CA ILE A 231 -20.53 18.27 -0.21
C ILE A 231 -20.41 19.50 -1.10
N LYS A 232 -19.16 19.93 -1.42
CA LYS A 232 -18.83 21.05 -2.32
C LYS A 232 -19.26 22.45 -1.85
N LYS A 233 -19.56 22.64 -0.58
CA LYS A 233 -19.83 23.95 0.06
C LYS A 233 -18.55 24.60 0.56
N ARG A 234 -17.67 24.99 -0.37
CA ARG A 234 -16.30 25.42 -0.06
C ARG A 234 -16.23 26.75 0.69
N ASP A 235 -17.06 27.72 0.35
CA ASP A 235 -17.04 29.05 0.98
C ASP A 235 -17.43 28.99 2.45
N ASP A 236 -18.45 28.17 2.76
CA ASP A 236 -18.86 27.94 4.15
C ASP A 236 -17.74 27.19 4.91
N ALA A 237 -17.12 26.19 4.29
CA ALA A 237 -16.00 25.47 4.88
C ALA A 237 -14.80 26.40 5.17
N ARG A 238 -14.46 27.32 4.24
CA ARG A 238 -13.38 28.30 4.39
C ARG A 238 -13.62 29.19 5.58
N THR A 239 -14.83 29.77 5.67
CA THR A 239 -15.21 30.64 6.76
C THR A 239 -14.99 29.99 8.14
N ILE A 240 -15.40 28.73 8.26
CA ILE A 240 -15.27 27.98 9.52
C ILE A 240 -13.80 27.67 9.82
N VAL A 241 -13.05 27.22 8.82
CA VAL A 241 -11.63 26.84 9.00
C VAL A 241 -10.78 28.05 9.36
N ASP A 242 -11.00 29.19 8.70
CA ASP A 242 -10.26 30.43 8.98
C ASP A 242 -10.50 30.89 10.42
N ALA A 243 -11.74 30.84 10.90
CA ALA A 243 -12.08 31.15 12.28
C ALA A 243 -11.43 30.16 13.30
N VAL A 244 -11.33 28.89 12.95
CA VAL A 244 -10.62 27.92 13.79
C VAL A 244 -9.12 28.20 13.82
N LEU A 245 -8.50 28.45 12.69
CA LEU A 245 -7.05 28.67 12.59
C LEU A 245 -6.62 30.01 13.18
N GLU A 246 -7.47 31.01 13.17
CA GLU A 246 -7.23 32.30 13.86
C GLU A 246 -7.02 32.09 15.38
N LYS A 247 -7.88 31.27 16.00
CA LYS A 247 -7.80 30.96 17.44
C LYS A 247 -6.85 29.81 17.77
N HIS A 248 -6.75 28.84 16.87
CA HIS A 248 -6.00 27.60 17.04
C HIS A 248 -5.09 27.32 15.82
N PRO A 249 -4.02 28.10 15.60
CA PRO A 249 -3.20 28.05 14.37
C PRO A 249 -2.48 26.72 14.13
N LYS A 250 -2.40 25.85 15.13
CA LYS A 250 -1.79 24.52 15.03
C LYS A 250 -2.82 23.38 15.00
N HIS A 251 -4.10 23.65 14.78
CA HIS A 251 -5.13 22.62 14.78
C HIS A 251 -4.96 21.71 13.55
N PRO A 252 -4.67 20.39 13.70
CA PRO A 252 -4.23 19.54 12.59
C PRO A 252 -5.28 19.41 11.48
N LEU A 253 -6.54 19.13 11.86
CA LEU A 253 -7.62 18.93 10.89
C LEU A 253 -7.98 20.22 10.16
N ALA A 254 -8.04 21.36 10.87
CA ALA A 254 -8.32 22.65 10.24
C ALA A 254 -7.20 23.03 9.26
N ALA A 255 -5.92 22.83 9.63
CA ALA A 255 -4.79 23.05 8.74
C ALA A 255 -4.84 22.15 7.48
N TYR A 256 -5.21 20.87 7.64
CA TYR A 256 -5.40 19.95 6.53
C TYR A 256 -6.51 20.41 5.58
N VAL A 257 -7.67 20.80 6.12
CA VAL A 257 -8.81 21.26 5.30
C VAL A 257 -8.44 22.55 4.56
N SER A 258 -7.79 23.52 5.22
CA SER A 258 -7.31 24.76 4.59
C SER A 258 -6.32 24.48 3.47
N ALA A 259 -5.31 23.65 3.71
CA ALA A 259 -4.32 23.26 2.69
C ALA A 259 -4.97 22.54 1.48
N SER A 260 -5.98 21.68 1.74
CA SER A 260 -6.73 20.98 0.68
C SER A 260 -7.52 21.94 -0.22
N MET A 261 -7.94 23.10 0.28
CA MET A 261 -8.57 24.15 -0.54
C MET A 261 -7.55 24.84 -1.45
N LEU A 262 -6.38 25.20 -0.92
CA LEU A 262 -5.33 25.90 -1.67
C LEU A 262 -4.81 25.07 -2.85
N VAL A 263 -4.52 23.79 -2.64
CA VAL A 263 -4.04 22.89 -3.72
C VAL A 263 -5.02 22.77 -4.90
N ARG A 264 -6.32 22.99 -4.65
CA ARG A 264 -7.35 22.88 -5.70
C ARG A 264 -7.66 24.24 -6.37
N ASP A 265 -7.32 25.35 -5.72
CA ASP A 265 -7.50 26.68 -6.29
C ASP A 265 -6.36 27.03 -7.28
N GLU A 266 -5.25 26.28 -7.27
CA GLU A 266 -4.12 26.44 -8.22
C GLU A 266 -4.26 25.59 -9.51
N LYS A 267 -5.35 24.84 -9.69
CA LYS A 267 -5.70 24.09 -10.90
C LYS A 267 -6.89 24.70 -11.62
#